data_79434980cb2ec4ff02d3c1fb942b0c13
#
_entry.id   79434980cb2ec4ff02d3c1fb942b0c13
#
_cell.length_a   1.000
_cell.length_b   1.000
_cell.length_c   1.000
_cell.angle_alpha   90.00
_cell.angle_beta   90.00
_cell.angle_gamma   90.00
#
_symmetry.space_group_name_H-M   'P 1'
#
loop_
_entity.id
_entity.type
_entity.pdbx_description
1 polymer ?
#
loop_
_entity_poly.entity_id
_entity_poly.type
_entity_poly.pdbx_seq_one_letter_code
_entity_poly.pdbx_strand_id
1 'polypeptide(L)'
;TLGSGELIGLVGNNGAGKTTLLRLILDLIKADDGCVYSNGLRVNETEDWKQYTGSFIDGRFLIDFYTPEEYFTFIGKVYNIPTETINQRLENYSSLMHDEILGTKKYIRDFSEGNRQKIGIIGAMIINPEVLILDEPFNYLDPSSQINIAKMIQGACHEFGMTVILSSHNLNFVS
;
A
#
# COMPACT_ATOMS: atom_id res chain seq x y z
N THR A 1 -0.76 21.03 -1.42
CA THR A 1 0.15 20.48 -2.45
C THR A 1 1.22 19.68 -1.73
N LEU A 2 1.51 18.49 -2.23
CA LEU A 2 2.54 17.60 -1.72
C LEU A 2 3.70 17.59 -2.71
N GLY A 3 4.92 17.58 -2.19
CA GLY A 3 6.14 17.43 -2.99
C GLY A 3 6.50 15.96 -3.23
N SER A 4 7.38 15.70 -4.17
CA SER A 4 7.96 14.37 -4.39
C SER A 4 8.86 13.98 -3.21
N GLY A 5 8.79 12.72 -2.78
CA GLY A 5 9.61 12.19 -1.70
C GLY A 5 9.13 12.56 -0.28
N GLU A 6 7.93 13.15 -0.13
CA GLU A 6 7.37 13.48 1.17
C GLU A 6 6.64 12.28 1.80
N LEU A 7 6.84 12.08 3.11
CA LEU A 7 6.06 11.16 3.93
C LEU A 7 5.04 11.95 4.75
N ILE A 8 3.77 11.72 4.50
CA ILE A 8 2.67 12.46 5.13
C ILE A 8 1.78 11.52 5.91
N GLY A 9 1.61 11.80 7.20
CA GLY A 9 0.68 11.11 8.07
C GLY A 9 -0.61 11.88 8.30
N LEU A 10 -1.72 11.24 8.01
CA LEU A 10 -3.06 11.69 8.38
C LEU A 10 -3.39 11.14 9.76
N VAL A 11 -3.29 11.97 10.77
CA VAL A 11 -3.51 11.57 12.17
C VAL A 11 -4.87 12.07 12.67
N GLY A 12 -5.59 11.20 13.37
CA GLY A 12 -6.90 11.55 13.96
C GLY A 12 -7.64 10.33 14.47
N ASN A 13 -8.64 10.57 15.31
CA ASN A 13 -9.48 9.52 15.87
C ASN A 13 -10.26 8.76 14.78
N ASN A 14 -10.80 7.59 15.15
CA ASN A 14 -11.71 6.87 14.28
C ASN A 14 -12.94 7.75 13.98
N GLY A 15 -13.37 7.77 12.71
CA GLY A 15 -14.43 8.63 12.23
C GLY A 15 -14.03 10.06 11.85
N ALA A 16 -12.74 10.45 11.98
CA ALA A 16 -12.26 11.79 11.60
C ALA A 16 -12.21 12.03 10.07
N GLY A 17 -12.59 11.06 9.26
CA GLY A 17 -12.63 11.20 7.79
C GLY A 17 -11.34 10.81 7.07
N LYS A 18 -10.33 10.24 7.75
CA LYS A 18 -9.05 9.84 7.13
C LYS A 18 -9.25 8.92 5.93
N THR A 19 -9.94 7.80 6.12
CA THR A 19 -10.26 6.85 5.04
C THR A 19 -11.08 7.48 3.91
N THR A 20 -12.02 8.38 4.25
CA THR A 20 -12.81 9.12 3.25
C THR A 20 -11.90 9.99 2.38
N LEU A 21 -10.96 10.71 2.99
CA LEU A 21 -9.99 11.51 2.25
C LEU A 21 -9.11 10.64 1.33
N LEU A 22 -8.59 9.50 1.83
CA LEU A 22 -7.80 8.59 1.00
C LEU A 22 -8.61 8.02 -0.16
N ARG A 23 -9.89 7.68 0.05
CA ARG A 23 -10.79 7.23 -1.01
C ARG A 23 -11.08 8.30 -2.06
N LEU A 24 -11.18 9.57 -1.66
CA LEU A 24 -11.30 10.71 -2.59
C LEU A 24 -10.02 10.88 -3.42
N ILE A 25 -8.85 10.77 -2.79
CA ILE A 25 -7.55 10.85 -3.49
C ILE A 25 -7.42 9.74 -4.54
N LEU A 26 -7.93 8.55 -4.26
CA LEU A 26 -7.90 7.39 -5.14
C LEU A 26 -9.10 7.29 -6.12
N ASP A 27 -9.93 8.32 -6.17
CA ASP A 27 -11.17 8.33 -6.99
C ASP A 27 -12.09 7.10 -6.76
N LEU A 28 -12.06 6.55 -5.53
CA LEU A 28 -12.94 5.45 -5.13
C LEU A 28 -14.33 5.94 -4.70
N ILE A 29 -14.47 7.21 -4.41
CA ILE A 29 -15.73 7.91 -4.13
C ILE A 29 -15.72 9.27 -4.81
N LYS A 30 -16.88 9.73 -5.25
CA LYS A 30 -17.02 11.01 -5.91
C LYS A 30 -17.00 12.15 -4.89
N ALA A 31 -16.26 13.21 -5.19
CA ALA A 31 -16.28 14.46 -4.41
C ALA A 31 -17.55 15.26 -4.69
N ASP A 32 -18.12 15.88 -3.67
CA ASP A 32 -19.25 16.83 -3.82
C ASP A 32 -18.76 18.13 -4.43
N ASP A 33 -17.55 18.58 -4.07
CA ASP A 33 -16.89 19.77 -4.58
C ASP A 33 -15.37 19.59 -4.57
N GLY A 34 -14.68 20.36 -5.43
CA GLY A 34 -13.23 20.29 -5.57
C GLY A 34 -12.74 19.15 -6.47
N CYS A 35 -11.44 18.99 -6.54
CA CYS A 35 -10.78 17.98 -7.37
C CYS A 35 -9.42 17.60 -6.79
N VAL A 36 -8.94 16.41 -7.15
CA VAL A 36 -7.62 15.90 -6.81
C VAL A 36 -6.77 15.85 -8.07
N TYR A 37 -5.52 16.29 -7.95
CA TYR A 37 -4.51 16.18 -9.00
C TYR A 37 -3.34 15.30 -8.53
N SER A 38 -2.89 14.42 -9.40
CA SER A 38 -1.67 13.62 -9.24
C SER A 38 -0.76 13.87 -10.44
N ASN A 39 0.45 14.38 -10.22
CA ASN A 39 1.39 14.81 -11.26
C ASN A 39 0.73 15.68 -12.37
N GLY A 40 -0.16 16.60 -11.98
CA GLY A 40 -0.87 17.46 -12.90
C GLY A 40 -2.08 16.82 -13.61
N LEU A 41 -2.29 15.51 -13.43
CA LEU A 41 -3.44 14.79 -13.95
C LEU A 41 -4.61 14.86 -12.97
N ARG A 42 -5.80 15.18 -13.46
CA ARG A 42 -7.01 15.17 -12.65
C ARG A 42 -7.49 13.73 -12.50
N VAL A 43 -7.49 13.20 -11.25
CA VAL A 43 -7.69 11.77 -11.00
C VAL A 43 -9.02 11.21 -11.47
N ASN A 44 -10.08 12.02 -11.53
CA ASN A 44 -11.40 11.61 -12.00
C ASN A 44 -11.62 11.78 -13.53
N GLU A 45 -10.59 12.18 -14.28
CA GLU A 45 -10.69 12.37 -15.74
C GLU A 45 -9.81 11.40 -16.53
N THR A 46 -8.81 10.78 -15.88
CA THR A 46 -7.91 9.80 -16.49
C THR A 46 -7.54 8.71 -15.50
N GLU A 47 -7.10 7.57 -16.00
CA GLU A 47 -6.58 6.45 -15.20
C GLU A 47 -5.04 6.36 -15.20
N ASP A 48 -4.36 7.26 -15.91
CA ASP A 48 -2.91 7.21 -16.08
C ASP A 48 -2.14 7.30 -14.76
N TRP A 49 -2.68 8.04 -13.79
CA TRP A 49 -2.11 8.15 -12.44
C TRP A 49 -2.05 6.80 -11.70
N LYS A 50 -2.89 5.83 -12.06
CA LYS A 50 -2.88 4.49 -11.44
C LYS A 50 -1.62 3.71 -11.78
N GLN A 51 -0.95 4.01 -12.90
CA GLN A 51 0.26 3.31 -13.35
C GLN A 51 1.45 3.51 -12.40
N TYR A 52 1.49 4.63 -11.68
CA TYR A 52 2.56 4.96 -10.74
C TYR A 52 2.08 5.06 -9.28
N THR A 53 0.85 4.65 -9.00
CA THR A 53 0.25 4.72 -7.66
C THR A 53 0.02 3.33 -7.10
N GLY A 54 0.61 3.03 -5.95
CA GLY A 54 0.30 1.86 -5.15
C GLY A 54 -0.65 2.24 -4.01
N SER A 55 -1.60 1.38 -3.68
CA SER A 55 -2.51 1.66 -2.56
C SER A 55 -2.97 0.39 -1.85
N PHE A 56 -3.13 0.51 -0.52
CA PHE A 56 -3.80 -0.48 0.29
C PHE A 56 -4.68 0.21 1.34
N ILE A 57 -5.99 0.16 1.13
CA ILE A 57 -6.98 0.86 1.96
C ILE A 57 -7.71 -0.10 2.89
N ASP A 58 -7.94 -1.34 2.46
CA ASP A 58 -8.75 -2.30 3.22
C ASP A 58 -8.45 -3.73 2.75
N GLY A 59 -8.32 -4.66 3.71
CA GLY A 59 -8.10 -6.08 3.43
C GLY A 59 -9.21 -6.74 2.61
N ARG A 60 -10.40 -6.12 2.53
CA ARG A 60 -11.50 -6.60 1.68
C ARG A 60 -11.23 -6.45 0.18
N PHE A 61 -10.23 -5.67 -0.22
CA PHE A 61 -9.78 -5.55 -1.61
C PHE A 61 -8.76 -6.63 -2.02
N LEU A 62 -8.30 -7.47 -1.09
CA LEU A 62 -7.49 -8.62 -1.41
C LEU A 62 -8.32 -9.67 -2.15
N ILE A 63 -7.68 -10.42 -3.04
CA ILE A 63 -8.35 -11.51 -3.76
C ILE A 63 -8.30 -12.77 -2.89
N ASP A 64 -9.34 -12.99 -2.12
CA ASP A 64 -9.43 -14.00 -1.06
C ASP A 64 -9.14 -15.44 -1.51
N PHE A 65 -9.40 -15.77 -2.77
CA PHE A 65 -9.24 -17.13 -3.32
C PHE A 65 -7.91 -17.32 -4.08
N TYR A 66 -7.01 -16.35 -4.02
CA TYR A 66 -5.64 -16.49 -4.53
C TYR A 66 -4.70 -16.90 -3.39
N THR A 67 -3.64 -17.62 -3.73
CA THR A 67 -2.45 -17.69 -2.87
C THR A 67 -1.70 -16.36 -2.95
N PRO A 68 -0.83 -16.04 -1.98
CA PRO A 68 -0.01 -14.82 -2.06
C PRO A 68 0.81 -14.74 -3.37
N GLU A 69 1.37 -15.85 -3.83
CA GLU A 69 2.14 -15.91 -5.08
C GLU A 69 1.27 -15.58 -6.31
N GLU A 70 0.06 -16.13 -6.37
CA GLU A 70 -0.90 -15.82 -7.43
C GLU A 70 -1.30 -14.34 -7.40
N TYR A 71 -1.52 -13.79 -6.20
CA TYR A 71 -1.87 -12.38 -6.01
C TYR A 71 -0.76 -11.45 -6.48
N PHE A 72 0.49 -11.69 -6.08
CA PHE A 72 1.62 -10.86 -6.52
C PHE A 72 1.88 -11.00 -8.02
N THR A 73 1.73 -12.21 -8.57
CA THR A 73 1.81 -12.44 -10.02
C THR A 73 0.70 -11.69 -10.77
N PHE A 74 -0.51 -11.68 -10.23
CA PHE A 74 -1.63 -10.93 -10.79
C PHE A 74 -1.35 -9.42 -10.80
N ILE A 75 -0.85 -8.85 -9.69
CA ILE A 75 -0.43 -7.45 -9.65
C ILE A 75 0.62 -7.17 -10.73
N GLY A 76 1.66 -8.02 -10.84
CA GLY A 76 2.67 -7.89 -11.89
C GLY A 76 2.06 -7.81 -13.28
N LYS A 77 1.09 -8.66 -13.60
CA LYS A 77 0.38 -8.65 -14.89
C LYS A 77 -0.40 -7.35 -15.12
N VAL A 78 -1.08 -6.84 -14.10
CA VAL A 78 -1.85 -5.58 -14.19
C VAL A 78 -0.94 -4.39 -14.52
N TYR A 79 0.26 -4.38 -13.94
CA TYR A 79 1.25 -3.30 -14.14
C TYR A 79 2.29 -3.62 -15.24
N ASN A 80 2.11 -4.68 -16.03
CA ASN A 80 3.03 -5.12 -17.08
C ASN A 80 4.46 -5.38 -16.56
N ILE A 81 4.60 -5.90 -15.34
CA ILE A 81 5.87 -6.27 -14.72
C ILE A 81 6.08 -7.77 -14.88
N PRO A 82 7.21 -8.23 -15.44
CA PRO A 82 7.52 -9.65 -15.58
C PRO A 82 7.50 -10.39 -14.25
N THR A 83 7.07 -11.66 -14.25
CA THR A 83 6.98 -12.49 -13.04
C THR A 83 8.34 -12.65 -12.36
N GLU A 84 9.43 -12.78 -13.13
CA GLU A 84 10.79 -12.85 -12.61
C GLU A 84 11.15 -11.60 -11.81
N THR A 85 10.76 -10.43 -12.31
CA THR A 85 10.98 -9.14 -11.60
C THR A 85 10.17 -9.08 -10.30
N ILE A 86 8.90 -9.55 -10.32
CA ILE A 86 8.09 -9.64 -9.11
C ILE A 86 8.76 -10.56 -8.09
N ASN A 87 9.24 -11.75 -8.51
CA ASN A 87 9.91 -12.68 -7.61
C ASN A 87 11.19 -12.09 -7.01
N GLN A 88 12.01 -11.40 -7.79
CA GLN A 88 13.20 -10.70 -7.30
C GLN A 88 12.84 -9.61 -6.28
N ARG A 89 11.77 -8.84 -6.54
CA ARG A 89 11.31 -7.82 -5.60
C ARG A 89 10.78 -8.42 -4.30
N LEU A 90 10.12 -9.60 -4.35
CA LEU A 90 9.63 -10.30 -3.16
C LEU A 90 10.76 -10.67 -2.18
N GLU A 91 11.98 -10.91 -2.66
CA GLU A 91 13.14 -11.19 -1.81
C GLU A 91 13.43 -10.03 -0.83
N ASN A 92 13.18 -8.78 -1.24
CA ASN A 92 13.35 -7.61 -0.37
C ASN A 92 12.35 -7.57 0.81
N TYR A 93 11.25 -8.32 0.72
CA TYR A 93 10.20 -8.41 1.74
C TYR A 93 10.28 -9.68 2.58
N SER A 94 11.30 -10.53 2.39
CA SER A 94 11.45 -11.82 3.07
C SER A 94 11.41 -11.70 4.60
N SER A 95 12.09 -10.68 5.16
CA SER A 95 12.10 -10.42 6.61
C SER A 95 10.73 -10.06 7.19
N LEU A 96 9.81 -9.53 6.37
CA LEU A 96 8.45 -9.21 6.79
C LEU A 96 7.52 -10.42 6.71
N MET A 97 7.80 -11.34 5.78
CA MET A 97 6.98 -12.52 5.54
C MET A 97 7.31 -13.69 6.48
N HIS A 98 8.51 -13.72 7.09
CA HIS A 98 8.97 -14.73 8.09
C HIS A 98 8.68 -16.19 7.70
N ASP A 99 8.78 -16.54 6.41
CA ASP A 99 8.44 -17.87 5.87
C ASP A 99 6.99 -18.34 6.15
N GLU A 100 6.13 -17.45 6.66
CA GLU A 100 4.75 -17.78 7.02
C GLU A 100 3.75 -17.49 5.89
N ILE A 101 4.15 -16.73 4.86
CA ILE A 101 3.26 -16.25 3.80
C ILE A 101 3.51 -17.02 2.51
N LEU A 102 4.71 -16.99 1.97
CA LEU A 102 5.04 -17.66 0.72
C LEU A 102 5.28 -19.17 0.93
N GLY A 103 5.01 -19.97 -0.11
CA GLY A 103 5.23 -21.42 -0.10
C GLY A 103 4.22 -22.23 0.70
N THR A 104 3.27 -21.59 1.38
CA THR A 104 2.29 -22.26 2.26
C THR A 104 1.14 -22.91 1.53
N LYS A 105 0.88 -22.55 0.26
CA LYS A 105 -0.26 -22.97 -0.56
C LYS A 105 -1.64 -22.63 0.06
N LYS A 106 -1.68 -21.73 1.04
CA LYS A 106 -2.93 -21.24 1.64
C LYS A 106 -3.52 -20.14 0.77
N TYR A 107 -4.83 -20.04 0.76
CA TYR A 107 -5.53 -18.89 0.20
C TYR A 107 -5.41 -17.68 1.13
N ILE A 108 -5.45 -16.47 0.57
CA ILE A 108 -5.33 -15.22 1.32
C ILE A 108 -6.36 -15.15 2.45
N ARG A 109 -7.59 -15.63 2.24
CA ARG A 109 -8.63 -15.69 3.27
C ARG A 109 -8.29 -16.53 4.50
N ASP A 110 -7.36 -17.48 4.37
CA ASP A 110 -7.01 -18.42 5.43
C ASP A 110 -5.84 -17.91 6.31
N PHE A 111 -5.31 -16.73 6.01
CA PHE A 111 -4.28 -16.07 6.80
C PHE A 111 -4.88 -15.22 7.93
N SER A 112 -4.08 -14.99 8.98
CA SER A 112 -4.40 -14.02 10.02
C SER A 112 -4.55 -12.61 9.45
N GLU A 113 -5.29 -11.73 10.14
CA GLU A 113 -5.42 -10.33 9.71
C GLU A 113 -4.06 -9.64 9.59
N GLY A 114 -3.10 -9.94 10.47
CA GLY A 114 -1.74 -9.40 10.36
C GLY A 114 -1.01 -9.85 9.09
N ASN A 115 -1.11 -11.12 8.71
CA ASN A 115 -0.51 -11.59 7.46
C ASN A 115 -1.25 -11.08 6.23
N ARG A 116 -2.58 -10.95 6.28
CA ARG A 116 -3.38 -10.27 5.22
C ARG A 116 -2.95 -8.81 5.07
N GLN A 117 -2.71 -8.11 6.17
CA GLN A 117 -2.19 -6.74 6.19
C GLN A 117 -0.81 -6.65 5.49
N LYS A 118 0.12 -7.56 5.84
CA LYS A 118 1.44 -7.64 5.19
C LYS A 118 1.32 -7.89 3.68
N ILE A 119 0.48 -8.84 3.26
CA ILE A 119 0.24 -9.14 1.84
C ILE A 119 -0.27 -7.90 1.09
N GLY A 120 -1.22 -7.17 1.67
CA GLY A 120 -1.78 -5.96 1.06
C GLY A 120 -0.75 -4.84 0.91
N ILE A 121 0.04 -4.58 1.96
CA ILE A 121 1.10 -3.55 1.94
C ILE A 121 2.18 -3.92 0.92
N ILE A 122 2.65 -5.17 0.92
CA ILE A 122 3.65 -5.64 -0.05
C ILE A 122 3.08 -5.51 -1.48
N GLY A 123 1.82 -5.88 -1.68
CA GLY A 123 1.14 -5.74 -2.98
C GLY A 123 1.11 -4.30 -3.50
N ALA A 124 0.91 -3.33 -2.60
CA ALA A 124 0.95 -1.91 -2.96
C ALA A 124 2.36 -1.40 -3.26
N MET A 125 3.39 -1.95 -2.60
CA MET A 125 4.78 -1.51 -2.72
C MET A 125 5.57 -2.23 -3.83
N ILE A 126 5.20 -3.46 -4.17
CA ILE A 126 5.99 -4.32 -5.07
C ILE A 126 6.11 -3.79 -6.50
N ILE A 127 5.20 -2.92 -6.90
CA ILE A 127 5.22 -2.24 -8.19
C ILE A 127 6.28 -1.12 -8.27
N ASN A 128 6.92 -0.76 -7.12
CA ASN A 128 7.78 0.40 -6.94
C ASN A 128 7.06 1.71 -7.36
N PRO A 129 5.97 2.06 -6.68
CA PRO A 129 5.16 3.21 -7.06
C PRO A 129 5.88 4.53 -6.77
N GLU A 130 5.56 5.59 -7.52
CA GLU A 130 5.97 6.96 -7.19
C GLU A 130 5.14 7.54 -6.04
N VAL A 131 3.87 7.11 -5.95
CA VAL A 131 2.92 7.50 -4.90
C VAL A 131 2.40 6.25 -4.21
N LEU A 132 2.51 6.19 -2.89
CA LEU A 132 2.01 5.10 -2.07
C LEU A 132 0.95 5.63 -1.09
N ILE A 133 -0.23 5.01 -1.08
CA ILE A 133 -1.34 5.42 -0.22
C ILE A 133 -1.77 4.24 0.65
N LEU A 134 -1.68 4.41 1.97
CA LEU A 134 -1.95 3.35 2.94
C LEU A 134 -2.94 3.83 4.01
N ASP A 135 -3.99 3.05 4.26
CA ASP A 135 -4.93 3.32 5.34
C ASP A 135 -4.63 2.41 6.53
N GLU A 136 -4.28 3.01 7.67
CA GLU A 136 -3.95 2.34 8.93
C GLU A 136 -2.99 1.13 8.74
N PRO A 137 -1.82 1.30 8.10
CA PRO A 137 -0.95 0.19 7.68
C PRO A 137 -0.38 -0.62 8.85
N PHE A 138 -0.37 -0.07 10.06
CA PHE A 138 0.22 -0.70 11.24
C PHE A 138 -0.77 -1.52 12.08
N ASN A 139 -2.06 -1.50 11.72
CA ASN A 139 -3.09 -2.29 12.41
C ASN A 139 -2.84 -3.79 12.24
N TYR A 140 -3.20 -4.57 13.27
CA TYR A 140 -3.10 -6.03 13.31
C TYR A 140 -1.68 -6.60 13.26
N LEU A 141 -0.65 -5.76 13.26
CA LEU A 141 0.75 -6.15 13.18
C LEU A 141 1.38 -6.20 14.57
N ASP A 142 2.27 -7.17 14.76
CA ASP A 142 3.15 -7.20 15.91
C ASP A 142 4.17 -6.04 15.89
N PRO A 143 4.74 -5.64 17.03
CA PRO A 143 5.65 -4.49 17.10
C PRO A 143 6.86 -4.59 16.16
N SER A 144 7.40 -5.79 15.93
CA SER A 144 8.55 -5.97 15.05
C SER A 144 8.19 -5.75 13.59
N SER A 145 7.02 -6.25 13.16
CA SER A 145 6.48 -6.02 11.83
C SER A 145 6.16 -4.55 11.58
N GLN A 146 5.61 -3.84 12.59
CA GLN A 146 5.36 -2.40 12.50
C GLN A 146 6.64 -1.60 12.25
N ILE A 147 7.71 -1.89 13.01
CA ILE A 147 9.03 -1.25 12.85
C ILE A 147 9.61 -1.54 11.46
N ASN A 148 9.53 -2.78 11.01
CA ASN A 148 10.07 -3.17 9.71
C ASN A 148 9.34 -2.45 8.57
N ILE A 149 8.01 -2.40 8.58
CA ILE A 149 7.22 -1.68 7.58
C ILE A 149 7.54 -0.18 7.62
N ALA A 150 7.61 0.43 8.79
CA ALA A 150 7.97 1.84 8.92
C ALA A 150 9.34 2.15 8.30
N LYS A 151 10.36 1.33 8.58
CA LYS A 151 11.70 1.47 7.98
C LYS A 151 11.68 1.29 6.46
N MET A 152 10.91 0.34 5.95
CA MET A 152 10.78 0.11 4.50
C MET A 152 10.13 1.31 3.81
N ILE A 153 9.07 1.87 4.39
CA ILE A 153 8.40 3.07 3.86
C ILE A 153 9.36 4.27 3.89
N GLN A 154 10.05 4.50 5.01
CA GLN A 154 11.02 5.58 5.13
C GLN A 154 12.19 5.42 4.14
N GLY A 155 12.73 4.20 4.02
CA GLY A 155 13.76 3.88 3.03
C GLY A 155 13.32 4.18 1.60
N ALA A 156 12.09 3.78 1.24
CA ALA A 156 11.54 4.04 -0.08
C ALA A 156 11.39 5.55 -0.38
N CYS A 157 10.99 6.35 0.61
CA CYS A 157 10.96 7.81 0.47
C CYS A 157 12.35 8.40 0.21
N HIS A 158 13.35 7.99 1.01
CA HIS A 158 14.71 8.56 0.93
C HIS A 158 15.51 8.08 -0.29
N GLU A 159 15.41 6.81 -0.62
CA GLU A 159 16.26 6.20 -1.66
C GLU A 159 15.66 6.34 -3.06
N PHE A 160 14.32 6.27 -3.17
CA PHE A 160 13.61 6.27 -4.44
C PHE A 160 12.75 7.51 -4.68
N GLY A 161 12.69 8.44 -3.72
CA GLY A 161 11.85 9.63 -3.84
C GLY A 161 10.35 9.33 -3.85
N MET A 162 9.94 8.18 -3.30
CA MET A 162 8.52 7.79 -3.20
C MET A 162 7.76 8.77 -2.30
N THR A 163 6.66 9.30 -2.77
CA THR A 163 5.73 10.09 -1.96
C THR A 163 4.74 9.17 -1.26
N VAL A 164 4.63 9.27 0.06
CA VAL A 164 3.77 8.39 0.84
C VAL A 164 2.71 9.19 1.60
N ILE A 165 1.46 8.76 1.49
CA ILE A 165 0.35 9.24 2.31
C ILE A 165 -0.15 8.06 3.10
N LEU A 166 -0.09 8.14 4.42
CA LEU A 166 -0.65 7.10 5.28
C LEU A 166 -1.56 7.67 6.36
N SER A 167 -2.59 6.94 6.72
CA SER A 167 -3.38 7.26 7.89
C SER A 167 -2.89 6.51 9.12
N SER A 168 -3.02 7.11 10.29
CA SER A 168 -2.78 6.44 11.56
C SER A 168 -3.61 7.10 12.68
N HIS A 169 -4.00 6.31 13.66
CA HIS A 169 -4.52 6.81 14.93
C HIS A 169 -3.40 6.95 15.97
N ASN A 170 -2.16 6.55 15.66
CA ASN A 170 -0.99 6.62 16.54
C ASN A 170 0.10 7.49 15.91
N LEU A 171 0.52 8.54 16.66
CA LEU A 171 1.53 9.50 16.23
C LEU A 171 2.95 8.93 16.13
N ASN A 172 3.24 7.80 16.80
CA ASN A 172 4.60 7.27 16.93
C ASN A 172 5.21 6.76 15.61
N PHE A 173 4.42 6.61 14.56
CA PHE A 173 4.89 6.09 13.26
C PHE A 173 5.02 7.17 12.17
N VAL A 174 4.72 8.42 12.50
CA VAL A 174 4.66 9.54 11.55
C VAL A 174 5.71 10.63 11.84
N SER A 175 6.44 10.49 12.94
CA SER A 175 7.49 11.44 13.38
C SER A 175 8.88 10.93 13.03
#